data_12adce94faf9cd1b0f29ae06c975d39c
#
_entry.id   12adce94faf9cd1b0f29ae06c975d39c
#
_cell.length_a   1.000
_cell.length_b   1.000
_cell.length_c   1.000
_cell.angle_alpha   90.00
_cell.angle_beta   90.00
_cell.angle_gamma   90.00
#
_symmetry.space_group_name_H-M   'P 1'
#
loop_
_entity.id
_entity.type
_entity.pdbx_description
1 polymer ?
#
loop_
_entity_poly.entity_id
_entity_poly.type
_entity_poly.pdbx_seq_one_letter_code
_entity_poly.pdbx_strand_id
1 'polypeptide(L)'
;MIFTSLFLLSLTLIPVAVQNAELQTYPLTTFVSDVFDPLTDDVMKDFKENIQINQQELVYNSHFGVHKNETGHVILGHHEGTQLGEKLTLYFDKNQLIVSKEKKELATIPYQAINQESIQDKKELTKAISKDWFQANRLAVSLFLVLFSGFLSAVNFAILVFGASFFLFLTRKSRLFSLKTFKECFNFTLNCLGLPILASVLISLVFHQVFTTTILIQN
;
A
#
# COMPACT_ATOMS: atom_id res chain seq x y z
N MET A 1 -0.04 32.60 -6.02
CA MET A 1 -1.24 32.01 -6.64
C MET A 1 -0.93 30.94 -7.69
N ILE A 2 -0.17 31.25 -8.75
CA ILE A 2 0.15 30.27 -9.83
C ILE A 2 0.79 29.00 -9.27
N PHE A 3 1.69 29.11 -8.32
CA PHE A 3 2.40 27.99 -7.72
C PHE A 3 1.47 27.05 -6.90
N THR A 4 0.60 27.63 -6.07
CA THR A 4 -0.39 26.84 -5.32
C THR A 4 -1.35 26.11 -6.24
N SER A 5 -1.73 26.73 -7.36
CA SER A 5 -2.56 26.09 -8.38
C SER A 5 -1.85 24.93 -9.09
N LEU A 6 -0.57 25.09 -9.43
CA LEU A 6 0.25 24.04 -10.04
C LEU A 6 0.51 22.87 -9.09
N PHE A 7 0.75 23.17 -7.81
CA PHE A 7 0.91 22.13 -6.77
C PHE A 7 -0.39 21.35 -6.57
N LEU A 8 -1.54 22.03 -6.49
CA LEU A 8 -2.85 21.40 -6.43
C LEU A 8 -3.13 20.55 -7.68
N LEU A 9 -2.78 21.06 -8.87
CA LEU A 9 -2.91 20.30 -10.11
C LEU A 9 -2.04 19.03 -10.10
N SER A 10 -0.80 19.09 -9.60
CA SER A 10 0.05 17.91 -9.45
C SER A 10 -0.55 16.88 -8.50
N LEU A 11 -1.16 17.31 -7.40
CA LEU A 11 -1.86 16.42 -6.46
C LEU A 11 -3.08 15.74 -7.09
N THR A 12 -3.80 16.42 -8.00
CA THR A 12 -4.95 15.82 -8.70
C THR A 12 -4.54 14.77 -9.74
N LEU A 13 -3.31 14.83 -10.26
CA LEU A 13 -2.78 13.83 -11.20
C LEU A 13 -2.36 12.52 -10.52
N ILE A 14 -2.04 12.55 -9.22
CA ILE A 14 -1.67 11.33 -8.46
C ILE A 14 -2.80 10.29 -8.48
N PRO A 15 -4.08 10.62 -8.19
CA PRO A 15 -5.18 9.66 -8.27
C PRO A 15 -5.35 9.05 -9.65
N VAL A 16 -5.18 9.85 -10.71
CA VAL A 16 -5.26 9.38 -12.10
C VAL A 16 -4.12 8.42 -12.41
N ALA A 17 -2.90 8.72 -11.96
CA ALA A 17 -1.75 7.85 -12.13
C ALA A 17 -1.92 6.53 -11.35
N VAL A 18 -2.45 6.56 -10.13
CA VAL A 18 -2.73 5.36 -9.32
C VAL A 18 -3.87 4.52 -9.91
N GLN A 19 -4.89 5.13 -10.50
CA GLN A 19 -5.96 4.41 -11.18
C GLN A 19 -5.50 3.74 -12.48
N ASN A 20 -4.59 4.38 -13.20
CA ASN A 20 -4.04 3.88 -14.46
C ASN A 20 -2.81 2.98 -14.27
N ALA A 21 -2.15 3.06 -13.11
CA ALA A 21 -1.16 2.07 -12.75
C ALA A 21 -1.86 0.71 -12.67
N GLU A 22 -1.36 -0.27 -13.38
CA GLU A 22 -1.77 -1.68 -13.28
C GLU A 22 -1.39 -2.25 -11.88
N LEU A 23 -1.78 -1.57 -10.82
CA LEU A 23 -1.72 -2.10 -9.45
C LEU A 23 -2.74 -3.24 -9.38
N GLN A 24 -2.34 -4.40 -9.92
CA GLN A 24 -3.17 -5.60 -9.86
C GLN A 24 -3.20 -6.20 -8.46
N THR A 25 -2.16 -5.94 -7.67
CA THR A 25 -2.05 -6.46 -6.30
C THR A 25 -1.19 -5.56 -5.44
N TYR A 26 -1.63 -5.33 -4.20
CA TYR A 26 -0.81 -4.73 -3.15
C TYR A 26 -0.66 -5.75 -2.02
N PRO A 27 0.56 -6.09 -1.58
CA PRO A 27 0.73 -7.16 -0.62
C PRO A 27 0.15 -6.79 0.75
N LEU A 28 -0.67 -7.68 1.31
CA LEU A 28 -1.24 -7.53 2.65
C LEU A 28 -0.17 -7.37 3.73
N THR A 29 1.02 -7.95 3.49
CA THR A 29 2.19 -7.85 4.37
C THR A 29 2.69 -6.42 4.58
N THR A 30 2.34 -5.48 3.72
CA THR A 30 2.68 -4.07 3.93
C THR A 30 1.92 -3.46 5.11
N PHE A 31 0.71 -3.95 5.41
CA PHE A 31 -0.12 -3.48 6.52
C PHE A 31 0.03 -4.35 7.77
N VAL A 32 0.22 -5.66 7.57
CA VAL A 32 0.43 -6.63 8.64
C VAL A 32 1.61 -7.51 8.23
N SER A 33 2.82 -7.13 8.67
CA SER A 33 4.08 -7.73 8.21
C SER A 33 4.20 -9.23 8.46
N ASP A 34 3.61 -9.70 9.56
CA ASP A 34 3.65 -11.07 10.06
C ASP A 34 2.42 -11.92 9.68
N VAL A 35 1.52 -11.38 8.83
CA VAL A 35 0.22 -12.00 8.54
C VAL A 35 0.28 -13.44 8.03
N PHE A 36 1.31 -13.80 7.29
CA PHE A 36 1.49 -15.15 6.70
C PHE A 36 2.47 -16.05 7.44
N ASP A 37 3.01 -15.59 8.56
CA ASP A 37 3.95 -16.41 9.36
C ASP A 37 3.30 -17.68 9.94
N PRO A 38 2.01 -17.67 10.33
CA PRO A 38 1.34 -18.90 10.79
C PRO A 38 1.16 -19.98 9.71
N LEU A 39 1.30 -19.65 8.41
CA LEU A 39 1.21 -20.62 7.31
C LEU A 39 2.52 -21.42 7.21
N THR A 40 2.68 -22.41 8.06
CA THR A 40 3.82 -23.33 8.05
C THR A 40 3.65 -24.43 6.99
N ASP A 41 4.71 -25.22 6.74
CA ASP A 41 4.66 -26.32 5.78
C ASP A 41 3.63 -27.39 6.18
N ASP A 42 3.44 -27.65 7.48
CA ASP A 42 2.43 -28.58 7.98
C ASP A 42 1.00 -28.09 7.66
N VAL A 43 0.75 -26.77 7.82
CA VAL A 43 -0.51 -26.17 7.43
C VAL A 43 -0.74 -26.29 5.93
N MET A 44 0.29 -26.00 5.13
CA MET A 44 0.20 -26.12 3.67
C MET A 44 -0.01 -27.55 3.20
N LYS A 45 0.53 -28.55 3.93
CA LYS A 45 0.24 -29.96 3.66
C LYS A 45 -1.22 -30.29 3.91
N ASP A 46 -1.79 -29.84 5.03
CA ASP A 46 -3.19 -30.03 5.34
C ASP A 46 -4.11 -29.33 4.32
N PHE A 47 -3.73 -28.12 3.85
CA PHE A 47 -4.41 -27.45 2.75
C PHE A 47 -4.51 -28.33 1.50
N LYS A 48 -3.40 -28.94 1.08
CA LYS A 48 -3.34 -29.78 -0.13
C LYS A 48 -4.17 -31.06 -0.02
N GLU A 49 -4.15 -31.69 1.17
CA GLU A 49 -4.75 -33.00 1.39
C GLU A 49 -6.27 -32.88 1.68
N ASN A 50 -6.69 -31.85 2.38
CA ASN A 50 -8.03 -31.80 2.97
C ASN A 50 -8.94 -30.66 2.48
N ILE A 51 -8.40 -29.70 1.70
CA ILE A 51 -9.18 -28.56 1.23
C ILE A 51 -9.45 -28.68 -0.28
N GLN A 52 -10.72 -28.43 -0.64
CA GLN A 52 -11.16 -28.22 -2.01
C GLN A 52 -11.81 -26.86 -2.12
N ILE A 53 -11.55 -26.17 -3.21
CA ILE A 53 -12.18 -24.87 -3.50
C ILE A 53 -13.13 -25.07 -4.67
N ASN A 54 -14.42 -24.91 -4.40
CA ASN A 54 -15.49 -25.00 -5.35
C ASN A 54 -16.27 -23.66 -5.40
N GLN A 55 -16.31 -23.01 -6.57
CA GLN A 55 -17.10 -21.79 -6.77
C GLN A 55 -16.90 -20.71 -5.67
N GLN A 56 -15.64 -20.46 -5.30
CA GLN A 56 -15.27 -19.50 -4.24
C GLN A 56 -15.69 -19.94 -2.82
N GLU A 57 -16.07 -21.18 -2.63
CA GLU A 57 -16.30 -21.78 -1.34
C GLU A 57 -15.17 -22.77 -0.99
N LEU A 58 -14.69 -22.65 0.24
CA LEU A 58 -13.73 -23.60 0.81
C LEU A 58 -14.50 -24.76 1.43
N VAL A 59 -14.22 -25.96 0.93
CA VAL A 59 -14.77 -27.21 1.46
C VAL A 59 -13.66 -27.98 2.13
N TYR A 60 -13.80 -28.23 3.42
CA TYR A 60 -12.89 -29.02 4.20
C TYR A 60 -13.39 -30.46 4.30
N ASN A 61 -12.60 -31.43 3.84
CA ASN A 61 -13.01 -32.84 3.72
C ASN A 61 -12.94 -33.63 5.03
N SER A 62 -12.33 -33.07 6.08
CA SER A 62 -12.24 -33.66 7.40
C SER A 62 -12.86 -32.78 8.47
N HIS A 63 -12.83 -33.22 9.71
CA HIS A 63 -13.28 -32.39 10.81
C HIS A 63 -12.35 -31.16 10.96
N PHE A 64 -12.95 -30.05 11.37
CA PHE A 64 -12.32 -28.80 11.74
C PHE A 64 -10.83 -28.92 12.15
N GLY A 65 -9.94 -28.25 11.42
CA GLY A 65 -8.50 -28.25 11.65
C GLY A 65 -8.04 -27.01 12.40
N VAL A 66 -7.30 -27.18 13.49
CA VAL A 66 -6.66 -26.09 14.22
C VAL A 66 -5.17 -26.33 14.31
N HIS A 67 -4.39 -25.50 13.63
CA HIS A 67 -2.93 -25.49 13.73
C HIS A 67 -2.49 -24.35 14.63
N LYS A 68 -1.74 -24.68 15.69
CA LYS A 68 -1.18 -23.72 16.64
C LYS A 68 0.33 -23.77 16.57
N ASN A 69 0.94 -22.62 16.34
CA ASN A 69 2.39 -22.48 16.34
C ASN A 69 2.85 -21.24 17.14
N GLU A 70 4.13 -20.98 17.17
CA GLU A 70 4.69 -19.85 17.93
C GLU A 70 4.27 -18.50 17.34
N THR A 71 4.10 -18.40 16.02
CA THR A 71 3.76 -17.17 15.31
C THR A 71 2.27 -16.88 15.30
N GLY A 72 1.41 -17.89 15.49
CA GLY A 72 -0.03 -17.69 15.48
C GLY A 72 -0.85 -18.97 15.36
N HIS A 73 -2.09 -18.80 14.99
CA HIS A 73 -3.04 -19.91 14.81
C HIS A 73 -3.58 -19.90 13.38
N VAL A 74 -3.77 -21.08 12.81
CA VAL A 74 -4.52 -21.26 11.56
C VAL A 74 -5.69 -22.18 11.83
N ILE A 75 -6.88 -21.73 11.50
CA ILE A 75 -8.13 -22.43 11.70
C ILE A 75 -8.74 -22.71 10.33
N LEU A 76 -9.00 -23.98 10.05
CA LEU A 76 -9.54 -24.44 8.78
C LEU A 76 -10.94 -25.03 8.97
N GLY A 77 -11.89 -24.57 8.15
CA GLY A 77 -13.27 -25.05 8.19
C GLY A 77 -14.19 -24.24 9.11
N HIS A 78 -15.49 -24.43 8.90
CA HIS A 78 -16.52 -23.69 9.64
C HIS A 78 -16.71 -24.25 11.04
N HIS A 79 -16.64 -23.37 12.05
CA HIS A 79 -16.99 -23.70 13.44
C HIS A 79 -17.76 -22.56 14.08
N GLU A 80 -18.99 -22.85 14.47
CA GLU A 80 -19.80 -21.87 15.22
C GLU A 80 -19.16 -21.64 16.60
N GLY A 81 -18.87 -20.38 16.92
CA GLY A 81 -18.32 -19.99 18.22
C GLY A 81 -16.80 -20.01 18.31
N THR A 82 -16.07 -20.00 17.19
CA THR A 82 -14.60 -19.84 17.19
C THR A 82 -14.20 -18.53 17.88
N GLN A 83 -13.57 -18.64 19.06
CA GLN A 83 -13.05 -17.47 19.75
C GLN A 83 -11.76 -17.00 19.09
N LEU A 84 -11.73 -15.73 18.72
CA LEU A 84 -10.54 -15.07 18.22
C LEU A 84 -9.47 -15.04 19.33
N GLY A 85 -8.30 -15.61 19.03
CA GLY A 85 -7.18 -15.70 19.98
C GLY A 85 -6.49 -14.36 20.23
N GLU A 86 -5.60 -14.34 21.23
CA GLU A 86 -4.72 -13.18 21.49
C GLU A 86 -3.61 -13.07 20.42
N LYS A 87 -3.16 -14.23 19.92
CA LYS A 87 -2.17 -14.29 18.84
C LYS A 87 -2.83 -14.03 17.49
N LEU A 88 -1.98 -13.75 16.50
CA LEU A 88 -2.40 -13.66 15.10
C LEU A 88 -3.13 -14.96 14.71
N THR A 89 -4.35 -14.83 14.22
CA THR A 89 -5.18 -15.98 13.83
C THR A 89 -5.67 -15.78 12.41
N LEU A 90 -5.39 -16.75 11.57
CA LEU A 90 -5.93 -16.89 10.22
C LEU A 90 -7.07 -17.89 10.26
N TYR A 91 -8.28 -17.43 10.14
CA TYR A 91 -9.47 -18.27 10.13
C TYR A 91 -10.03 -18.38 8.71
N PHE A 92 -9.82 -19.54 8.10
CA PHE A 92 -10.34 -19.88 6.77
C PHE A 92 -11.75 -20.44 6.92
N ASP A 93 -12.72 -19.57 6.85
CA ASP A 93 -14.14 -19.90 6.84
C ASP A 93 -14.59 -20.33 5.43
N LYS A 94 -15.84 -20.72 5.28
CA LYS A 94 -16.42 -21.24 4.03
C LYS A 94 -16.22 -20.27 2.85
N ASN A 95 -16.48 -18.98 3.03
CA ASN A 95 -16.55 -18.00 1.93
C ASN A 95 -15.51 -16.87 2.07
N GLN A 96 -14.76 -16.85 3.16
CA GLN A 96 -13.88 -15.73 3.49
C GLN A 96 -12.75 -16.15 4.43
N LEU A 97 -11.64 -15.44 4.35
CA LEU A 97 -10.58 -15.51 5.33
C LEU A 97 -10.74 -14.35 6.32
N ILE A 98 -10.78 -14.65 7.60
CA ILE A 98 -10.78 -13.67 8.67
C ILE A 98 -9.40 -13.64 9.29
N VAL A 99 -8.78 -12.46 9.30
CA VAL A 99 -7.50 -12.19 9.96
C VAL A 99 -7.78 -11.47 11.26
N SER A 100 -7.33 -12.02 12.37
CA SER A 100 -7.52 -11.42 13.68
C SER A 100 -6.25 -11.43 14.51
N LYS A 101 -6.11 -10.44 15.41
CA LYS A 101 -5.01 -10.32 16.38
C LYS A 101 -5.56 -9.63 17.63
N GLU A 102 -5.13 -10.08 18.82
CA GLU A 102 -5.58 -9.51 20.08
C GLU A 102 -7.11 -9.48 20.23
N LYS A 103 -7.78 -10.54 19.80
CA LYS A 103 -9.25 -10.67 19.81
C LYS A 103 -10.00 -9.65 18.93
N LYS A 104 -9.27 -8.92 18.09
CA LYS A 104 -9.85 -7.97 17.14
C LYS A 104 -9.71 -8.49 15.73
N GLU A 105 -10.75 -8.36 14.95
CA GLU A 105 -10.71 -8.60 13.52
C GLU A 105 -9.96 -7.45 12.85
N LEU A 106 -8.90 -7.80 12.10
CA LEU A 106 -8.10 -6.85 11.33
C LEU A 106 -8.58 -6.75 9.90
N ALA A 107 -8.98 -7.88 9.31
CA ALA A 107 -9.46 -7.92 7.94
C ALA A 107 -10.37 -9.13 7.71
N THR A 108 -11.39 -8.94 6.88
CA THR A 108 -12.20 -10.00 6.27
C THR A 108 -12.00 -9.98 4.77
N ILE A 109 -11.60 -11.10 4.21
CA ILE A 109 -11.15 -11.24 2.81
C ILE A 109 -12.04 -12.26 2.12
N PRO A 110 -12.97 -11.86 1.26
CA PRO A 110 -13.79 -12.79 0.48
C PRO A 110 -12.93 -13.49 -0.57
N TYR A 111 -13.20 -14.77 -0.83
CA TYR A 111 -12.45 -15.51 -1.84
C TYR A 111 -12.93 -15.14 -3.25
N GLN A 112 -12.01 -14.65 -4.08
CA GLN A 112 -12.24 -14.34 -5.49
C GLN A 112 -11.12 -14.87 -6.38
N ALA A 113 -9.86 -14.68 -5.99
CA ALA A 113 -8.69 -15.15 -6.71
C ALA A 113 -8.14 -16.47 -6.16
N ILE A 114 -8.54 -16.86 -4.95
CA ILE A 114 -8.16 -18.14 -4.36
C ILE A 114 -8.84 -19.26 -5.14
N ASN A 115 -8.05 -20.18 -5.67
CA ASN A 115 -8.49 -21.34 -6.43
C ASN A 115 -7.68 -22.59 -6.04
N GLN A 116 -8.03 -23.74 -6.61
CA GLN A 116 -7.38 -25.02 -6.29
C GLN A 116 -5.88 -25.03 -6.61
N GLU A 117 -5.43 -24.25 -7.60
CA GLU A 117 -4.00 -24.15 -7.93
C GLU A 117 -3.25 -23.30 -6.90
N SER A 118 -3.87 -22.21 -6.41
CA SER A 118 -3.25 -21.31 -5.44
C SER A 118 -2.95 -21.96 -4.09
N ILE A 119 -3.72 -22.99 -3.67
CA ILE A 119 -3.49 -23.70 -2.42
C ILE A 119 -2.34 -24.72 -2.49
N GLN A 120 -1.78 -24.96 -3.68
CA GLN A 120 -0.69 -25.92 -3.86
C GLN A 120 0.67 -25.36 -3.44
N ASP A 121 0.82 -24.04 -3.35
CA ASP A 121 2.06 -23.41 -2.92
C ASP A 121 1.78 -22.21 -2.01
N LYS A 122 2.55 -22.09 -0.92
CA LYS A 122 2.45 -20.98 0.04
C LYS A 122 2.55 -19.62 -0.65
N LYS A 123 3.49 -19.50 -1.61
CA LYS A 123 3.71 -18.23 -2.33
C LYS A 123 2.50 -17.84 -3.19
N GLU A 124 1.91 -18.80 -3.89
CA GLU A 124 0.73 -18.53 -4.72
C GLU A 124 -0.51 -18.28 -3.84
N LEU A 125 -0.65 -18.99 -2.71
CA LEU A 125 -1.73 -18.74 -1.75
C LEU A 125 -1.64 -17.34 -1.16
N THR A 126 -0.47 -16.91 -0.68
CA THR A 126 -0.29 -15.57 -0.10
C THR A 126 -0.51 -14.46 -1.12
N LYS A 127 -0.15 -14.70 -2.38
CA LYS A 127 -0.40 -13.79 -3.49
C LYS A 127 -1.90 -13.69 -3.82
N ALA A 128 -2.61 -14.83 -3.86
CA ALA A 128 -4.05 -14.86 -4.08
C ALA A 128 -4.81 -14.15 -2.95
N ILE A 129 -4.46 -14.42 -1.68
CA ILE A 129 -5.04 -13.72 -0.51
C ILE A 129 -4.78 -12.22 -0.59
N SER A 130 -3.56 -11.80 -0.93
CA SER A 130 -3.23 -10.36 -1.05
C SER A 130 -4.01 -9.69 -2.17
N LYS A 131 -4.25 -10.40 -3.28
CA LYS A 131 -5.08 -9.92 -4.39
C LYS A 131 -6.53 -9.74 -3.97
N ASP A 132 -7.11 -10.72 -3.30
CA ASP A 132 -8.49 -10.67 -2.83
C ASP A 132 -8.68 -9.55 -1.81
N TRP A 133 -7.75 -9.43 -0.85
CA TRP A 133 -7.74 -8.34 0.11
C TRP A 133 -7.67 -6.96 -0.58
N PHE A 134 -6.77 -6.82 -1.55
CA PHE A 134 -6.63 -5.56 -2.29
C PHE A 134 -7.89 -5.22 -3.08
N GLN A 135 -8.52 -6.21 -3.73
CA GLN A 135 -9.75 -5.99 -4.48
C GLN A 135 -10.90 -5.55 -3.56
N ALA A 136 -11.06 -6.21 -2.40
CA ALA A 136 -12.06 -5.85 -1.40
C ALA A 136 -11.85 -4.44 -0.82
N ASN A 137 -10.59 -4.00 -0.69
CA ASN A 137 -10.22 -2.72 -0.07
C ASN A 137 -9.68 -1.69 -1.07
N ARG A 138 -9.87 -1.89 -2.37
CA ARG A 138 -9.24 -1.09 -3.43
C ARG A 138 -9.41 0.42 -3.25
N LEU A 139 -10.60 0.88 -2.92
CA LEU A 139 -10.87 2.30 -2.72
C LEU A 139 -10.12 2.86 -1.51
N ALA A 140 -10.17 2.16 -0.37
CA ALA A 140 -9.51 2.60 0.86
C ALA A 140 -7.99 2.62 0.70
N VAL A 141 -7.41 1.56 0.11
CA VAL A 141 -5.97 1.45 -0.15
C VAL A 141 -5.52 2.52 -1.15
N SER A 142 -6.26 2.71 -2.24
CA SER A 142 -5.93 3.74 -3.23
C SER A 142 -5.97 5.15 -2.62
N LEU A 143 -6.99 5.44 -1.82
CA LEU A 143 -7.10 6.73 -1.13
C LEU A 143 -5.94 6.94 -0.15
N PHE A 144 -5.60 5.90 0.63
CA PHE A 144 -4.45 5.96 1.55
C PHE A 144 -3.14 6.23 0.80
N LEU A 145 -2.88 5.50 -0.29
CA LEU A 145 -1.66 5.69 -1.10
C LEU A 145 -1.57 7.09 -1.70
N VAL A 146 -2.69 7.63 -2.19
CA VAL A 146 -2.77 9.00 -2.72
C VAL A 146 -2.46 10.03 -1.63
N LEU A 147 -3.10 9.91 -0.47
CA LEU A 147 -2.89 10.85 0.64
C LEU A 147 -1.46 10.76 1.17
N PHE A 148 -0.93 9.55 1.34
CA PHE A 148 0.43 9.32 1.82
C PHE A 148 1.48 9.84 0.83
N SER A 149 1.33 9.53 -0.46
CA SER A 149 2.21 10.04 -1.52
C SER A 149 2.14 11.57 -1.62
N GLY A 150 0.94 12.16 -1.53
CA GLY A 150 0.76 13.61 -1.49
C GLY A 150 1.44 14.25 -0.29
N PHE A 151 1.32 13.64 0.89
CA PHE A 151 2.00 14.11 2.11
C PHE A 151 3.52 14.07 1.97
N LEU A 152 4.09 12.95 1.51
CA LEU A 152 5.54 12.83 1.26
C LEU A 152 6.03 13.87 0.25
N SER A 153 5.29 14.06 -0.84
CA SER A 153 5.61 15.07 -1.85
C SER A 153 5.59 16.49 -1.27
N ALA A 154 4.63 16.80 -0.40
CA ALA A 154 4.55 18.10 0.26
C ALA A 154 5.72 18.33 1.22
N VAL A 155 6.12 17.31 1.97
CA VAL A 155 7.28 17.35 2.88
C VAL A 155 8.57 17.57 2.07
N ASN A 156 8.81 16.77 1.03
CA ASN A 156 9.98 16.92 0.17
C ASN A 156 10.05 18.32 -0.45
N PHE A 157 8.92 18.80 -0.94
CA PHE A 157 8.80 20.14 -1.49
C PHE A 157 9.13 21.23 -0.44
N ALA A 158 8.59 21.12 0.77
CA ALA A 158 8.90 22.04 1.86
C ALA A 158 10.40 22.06 2.18
N ILE A 159 11.03 20.87 2.33
CA ILE A 159 12.48 20.75 2.57
C ILE A 159 13.28 21.45 1.46
N LEU A 160 12.92 21.21 0.19
CA LEU A 160 13.60 21.81 -0.94
C LEU A 160 13.49 23.33 -0.94
N VAL A 161 12.27 23.88 -0.74
CA VAL A 161 12.03 25.33 -0.73
C VAL A 161 12.73 25.99 0.45
N PHE A 162 12.58 25.45 1.66
CA PHE A 162 13.25 26.01 2.85
C PHE A 162 14.75 25.88 2.76
N GLY A 163 15.30 24.74 2.32
CA GLY A 163 16.71 24.51 2.14
C GLY A 163 17.32 25.48 1.13
N ALA A 164 16.76 25.59 -0.06
CA ALA A 164 17.23 26.52 -1.09
C ALA A 164 17.15 27.97 -0.63
N SER A 165 16.04 28.36 0.03
CA SER A 165 15.87 29.72 0.57
C SER A 165 16.89 30.03 1.65
N PHE A 166 17.22 29.05 2.49
CA PHE A 166 18.23 29.18 3.55
C PHE A 166 19.63 29.35 2.95
N PHE A 167 20.00 28.57 1.93
CA PHE A 167 21.26 28.73 1.23
C PHE A 167 21.37 30.12 0.60
N LEU A 168 20.34 30.58 -0.10
CA LEU A 168 20.31 31.95 -0.66
C LEU A 168 20.44 33.00 0.42
N PHE A 169 19.81 32.82 1.56
CA PHE A 169 19.91 33.76 2.69
C PHE A 169 21.32 33.77 3.30
N LEU A 170 22.03 32.65 3.35
CA LEU A 170 23.43 32.61 3.78
C LEU A 170 24.36 33.40 2.83
N THR A 171 24.06 33.38 1.53
CA THR A 171 24.86 34.08 0.52
C THR A 171 24.55 35.59 0.43
N ARG A 172 23.63 36.11 1.27
CA ARG A 172 23.25 37.55 1.29
C ARG A 172 24.41 38.52 1.52
N LYS A 173 25.50 38.08 2.17
CA LYS A 173 26.71 38.89 2.36
C LYS A 173 27.54 39.06 1.07
N SER A 174 27.30 38.25 0.06
CA SER A 174 27.88 38.36 -1.26
C SER A 174 27.25 39.55 -1.99
N ARG A 175 28.05 40.40 -2.62
CA ARG A 175 27.59 41.54 -3.41
C ARG A 175 26.87 41.11 -4.71
N LEU A 176 26.77 39.80 -4.98
CA LEU A 176 26.18 39.23 -6.19
C LEU A 176 24.64 39.24 -6.16
N PHE A 177 24.01 39.29 -4.99
CA PHE A 177 22.55 39.24 -4.88
C PHE A 177 22.01 40.42 -4.09
N SER A 178 20.90 41.01 -4.57
CA SER A 178 20.18 42.10 -3.93
C SER A 178 19.20 41.67 -2.82
N LEU A 179 19.06 40.33 -2.61
CA LEU A 179 18.15 39.72 -1.62
C LEU A 179 18.66 39.96 -0.20
N LYS A 180 17.89 40.66 0.63
CA LYS A 180 18.31 41.05 1.99
C LYS A 180 17.61 40.26 3.09
N THR A 181 16.39 39.81 2.85
CA THR A 181 15.55 39.12 3.83
C THR A 181 15.30 37.67 3.45
N PHE A 182 15.06 36.81 4.46
CA PHE A 182 14.68 35.43 4.22
C PHE A 182 13.39 35.30 3.38
N LYS A 183 12.42 36.21 3.60
CA LYS A 183 11.17 36.27 2.86
C LYS A 183 11.40 36.52 1.36
N GLU A 184 12.34 37.40 1.01
CA GLU A 184 12.73 37.64 -0.39
C GLU A 184 13.35 36.40 -1.01
N CYS A 185 14.27 35.74 -0.30
CA CYS A 185 14.89 34.49 -0.74
C CYS A 185 13.84 33.38 -0.93
N PHE A 186 12.90 33.25 -0.02
CA PHE A 186 11.80 32.30 -0.09
C PHE A 186 10.88 32.54 -1.29
N ASN A 187 10.45 33.79 -1.49
CA ASN A 187 9.64 34.15 -2.64
C ASN A 187 10.38 33.95 -3.97
N PHE A 188 11.66 34.27 -4.01
CA PHE A 188 12.51 34.02 -5.17
C PHE A 188 12.61 32.53 -5.49
N THR A 189 12.88 31.69 -4.50
CA THR A 189 12.93 30.23 -4.65
C THR A 189 11.62 29.67 -5.18
N LEU A 190 10.48 30.10 -4.61
CA LEU A 190 9.15 29.69 -5.07
C LEU A 190 8.89 30.05 -6.54
N ASN A 191 9.30 31.26 -6.95
CA ASN A 191 9.12 31.71 -8.34
C ASN A 191 10.01 30.91 -9.30
N CYS A 192 11.26 30.60 -8.91
CA CYS A 192 12.17 29.79 -9.70
C CYS A 192 11.70 28.36 -9.90
N LEU A 193 10.99 27.78 -8.90
CA LEU A 193 10.46 26.42 -8.99
C LEU A 193 9.21 26.29 -9.85
N GLY A 194 8.56 27.40 -10.18
CA GLY A 194 7.32 27.38 -10.99
C GLY A 194 7.52 26.76 -12.38
N LEU A 195 8.59 27.11 -13.08
CA LEU A 195 8.91 26.59 -14.42
C LEU A 195 9.27 25.09 -14.40
N PRO A 196 10.18 24.60 -13.53
CA PRO A 196 10.47 23.17 -13.43
C PRO A 196 9.25 22.32 -13.10
N ILE A 197 8.37 22.80 -12.21
CA ILE A 197 7.15 22.08 -11.87
C ILE A 197 6.20 22.00 -13.06
N LEU A 198 6.00 23.12 -13.77
CA LEU A 198 5.19 23.12 -14.98
C LEU A 198 5.74 22.14 -16.04
N ALA A 199 7.04 22.16 -16.26
CA ALA A 199 7.71 21.25 -17.19
C ALA A 199 7.52 19.78 -16.76
N SER A 200 7.68 19.47 -15.47
CA SER A 200 7.47 18.13 -14.92
C SER A 200 6.04 17.64 -15.12
N VAL A 201 5.04 18.50 -14.89
CA VAL A 201 3.62 18.17 -15.11
C VAL A 201 3.35 17.90 -16.58
N LEU A 202 3.88 18.72 -17.50
CA LEU A 202 3.72 18.51 -18.93
C LEU A 202 4.39 17.20 -19.41
N ILE A 203 5.60 16.91 -18.94
CA ILE A 203 6.31 15.67 -19.24
C ILE A 203 5.53 14.46 -18.71
N SER A 204 4.98 14.52 -17.49
CA SER A 204 4.19 13.42 -16.92
C SER A 204 2.89 13.17 -17.67
N LEU A 205 2.26 14.20 -18.21
CA LEU A 205 1.07 14.04 -19.04
C LEU A 205 1.36 13.34 -20.38
N VAL A 206 2.55 13.58 -20.96
CA VAL A 206 2.97 13.01 -22.25
C VAL A 206 3.53 11.59 -22.05
N PHE A 207 4.31 11.37 -20.99
CA PHE A 207 4.99 10.11 -20.71
C PHE A 207 4.38 9.41 -19.48
N HIS A 208 3.19 8.84 -19.65
CA HIS A 208 2.43 8.17 -18.57
C HIS A 208 3.24 7.10 -17.81
N GLN A 209 4.14 6.38 -18.50
CA GLN A 209 4.98 5.34 -17.91
C GLN A 209 6.10 5.87 -17.00
N VAL A 210 6.62 7.06 -17.26
CA VAL A 210 7.72 7.65 -16.47
C VAL A 210 7.23 8.05 -15.08
N PHE A 211 5.97 8.48 -14.97
CA PHE A 211 5.40 8.92 -13.70
C PHE A 211 5.22 7.76 -12.70
N THR A 212 4.79 6.60 -13.20
CA THR A 212 4.59 5.38 -12.38
C THR A 212 5.91 4.85 -11.86
N THR A 213 6.95 4.83 -12.71
CA THR A 213 8.28 4.31 -12.35
C THR A 213 8.98 5.23 -11.35
N THR A 214 8.84 6.54 -11.49
CA THR A 214 9.50 7.52 -10.59
C THR A 214 8.92 7.49 -9.19
N ILE A 215 7.60 7.30 -9.04
CA ILE A 215 6.96 7.17 -7.72
C ILE A 215 7.36 5.85 -7.03
N LEU A 216 7.56 4.77 -7.79
CA LEU A 216 7.93 3.46 -7.26
C LEU A 216 9.43 3.32 -6.95
N ILE A 217 10.31 4.09 -7.61
CA ILE A 217 11.78 4.03 -7.40
C ILE A 217 12.24 4.99 -6.29
N GLN A 218 11.45 6.01 -5.93
CA GLN A 218 11.78 6.93 -4.83
C GLN A 218 11.38 6.42 -3.43
N ASN A 219 10.81 5.23 -3.33
CA ASN A 219 10.57 4.48 -2.11
C ASN A 219 11.34 3.17 -2.13
#